data_8227ecb6b77b7452589cf2f443ed02d0
#
_entry.id   8227ecb6b77b7452589cf2f443ed02d0
#
_cell.length_a   1.000
_cell.length_b   1.000
_cell.length_c   1.000
_cell.angle_alpha   90.00
_cell.angle_beta   90.00
_cell.angle_gamma   90.00
#
_symmetry.space_group_name_H-M   'P 1'
#
loop_
_entity.id
_entity.type
_entity.pdbx_description
1 polymer ?
#
loop_
_entity_poly.entity_id
_entity_poly.type
_entity_poly.pdbx_seq_one_letter_code
_entity_poly.pdbx_strand_id
1 'polypeptide(L)'
;TRAAILFPQGSMANSPTQPVTDTTRGKFGPFDGQMLVGEMNRARIMRVLVDEVAGETQGACLPFIDNGGLHRGMHRFVFAPDGSLWVGQTHLSWAGGNGLQRITWTGKTPMSLSRMKLTRIGFLLTFTKPLAKVAAENFIFQRYYYKYHQGYGSPQLGREPVMVTALKLSDNGKSVSIDLAKLNPGYVYQLDLKNITAADKTPVLNTLICYTLNRLTNGNNTAPHLIAGSP
;
A
#
# COMPACT_ATOMS: atom_id res chain seq x y z
N THR A 1 11.45 2.53 17.95
CA THR A 1 10.08 2.70 17.40
C THR A 1 9.98 1.89 16.11
N ARG A 2 8.92 1.13 15.92
CA ARG A 2 8.65 0.39 14.68
C ARG A 2 8.20 1.37 13.59
N ALA A 3 8.53 1.03 12.33
CA ALA A 3 7.98 1.78 11.21
C ALA A 3 6.45 1.59 11.13
N ALA A 4 5.71 2.66 10.98
CA ALA A 4 4.25 2.58 10.81
C ALA A 4 3.89 1.81 9.54
N ILE A 5 4.62 2.03 8.44
CA ILE A 5 4.42 1.37 7.16
C ILE A 5 5.78 1.03 6.55
N LEU A 6 5.97 -0.23 6.21
CA LEU A 6 7.13 -0.74 5.51
C LEU A 6 6.86 -0.78 4.00
N PHE A 7 7.85 -0.35 3.22
CA PHE A 7 7.85 -0.47 1.76
C PHE A 7 8.75 -1.64 1.37
N PRO A 8 8.21 -2.84 1.13
CA PRO A 8 9.01 -4.03 0.87
C PRO A 8 9.96 -3.85 -0.30
N GLN A 9 11.25 -4.05 -0.05
CA GLN A 9 12.30 -3.93 -1.05
C GLN A 9 12.07 -4.93 -2.19
N GLY A 10 12.39 -4.52 -3.40
CA GLY A 10 12.20 -5.33 -4.61
C GLY A 10 10.77 -5.31 -5.14
N SER A 11 9.76 -5.56 -4.34
CA SER A 11 8.37 -5.61 -4.79
C SER A 11 7.68 -4.25 -4.76
N MET A 12 7.85 -3.47 -3.70
CA MET A 12 7.19 -2.16 -3.54
C MET A 12 8.14 -1.01 -3.89
N ALA A 13 9.23 -0.86 -3.17
CA ALA A 13 10.24 0.17 -3.42
C ALA A 13 11.64 -0.32 -3.08
N ASN A 14 12.66 0.25 -3.73
CA ASN A 14 14.06 0.08 -3.33
C ASN A 14 14.55 1.29 -2.55
N SER A 15 14.13 2.47 -2.95
CA SER A 15 14.56 3.73 -2.34
C SER A 15 13.38 4.71 -2.30
N PRO A 16 12.48 4.59 -1.30
CA PRO A 16 11.41 5.55 -1.08
C PRO A 16 11.96 6.96 -0.89
N THR A 17 11.31 7.95 -1.49
CA THR A 17 11.72 9.35 -1.44
C THR A 17 10.67 10.21 -0.73
N GLN A 18 10.62 11.49 -0.99
CA GLN A 18 9.76 12.44 -0.29
C GLN A 18 8.30 11.98 -0.26
N PRO A 19 7.67 11.92 0.92
CA PRO A 19 6.22 11.84 1.01
C PRO A 19 5.56 13.19 0.75
N VAL A 20 4.38 13.18 0.14
CA VAL A 20 3.50 14.34 0.01
C VAL A 20 2.06 13.93 0.22
N THR A 21 1.31 14.66 1.02
CA THR A 21 -0.13 14.41 1.21
C THR A 21 -0.92 15.16 0.16
N ASP A 22 -1.87 14.48 -0.48
CA ASP A 22 -2.84 15.12 -1.36
C ASP A 22 -3.77 16.01 -0.53
N THR A 23 -3.65 17.31 -0.69
CA THR A 23 -4.48 18.33 -0.04
C THR A 23 -5.27 19.13 -1.06
N THR A 24 -5.45 18.59 -2.26
CA THR A 24 -6.06 19.29 -3.40
C THR A 24 -7.58 19.39 -3.32
N ARG A 25 -8.21 18.77 -2.30
CA ARG A 25 -9.66 18.70 -2.11
C ARG A 25 -10.36 18.07 -3.32
N GLY A 26 -9.78 16.96 -3.80
CA GLY A 26 -10.30 16.18 -4.91
C GLY A 26 -9.94 16.68 -6.30
N LYS A 27 -9.14 17.74 -6.46
CA LYS A 27 -8.68 18.21 -7.78
C LYS A 27 -7.69 17.24 -8.44
N PHE A 28 -6.97 16.44 -7.64
CA PHE A 28 -6.05 15.40 -8.15
C PHE A 28 -6.71 14.02 -8.23
N GLY A 29 -7.97 13.89 -7.85
CA GLY A 29 -8.74 12.64 -7.95
C GLY A 29 -9.35 12.18 -6.64
N PRO A 30 -9.73 10.90 -6.55
CA PRO A 30 -10.54 10.37 -5.44
C PRO A 30 -9.72 9.99 -4.19
N PHE A 31 -8.46 10.40 -4.09
CA PHE A 31 -7.55 9.97 -3.03
C PHE A 31 -7.11 11.12 -2.11
N ASP A 32 -7.90 12.18 -2.07
CA ASP A 32 -7.68 13.35 -1.21
C ASP A 32 -7.40 12.94 0.25
N GLY A 33 -6.43 13.59 0.87
CA GLY A 33 -5.95 13.28 2.21
C GLY A 33 -4.98 12.09 2.29
N GLN A 34 -4.75 11.35 1.21
CA GLN A 34 -3.79 10.24 1.21
C GLN A 34 -2.37 10.72 0.87
N MET A 35 -1.40 9.98 1.37
CA MET A 35 0.02 10.28 1.13
C MET A 35 0.52 9.56 -0.12
N LEU A 36 1.27 10.26 -0.94
CA LEU A 36 2.04 9.74 -2.06
C LEU A 36 3.52 9.71 -1.71
N VAL A 37 4.24 8.67 -2.13
CA VAL A 37 5.67 8.50 -1.89
C VAL A 37 6.34 8.11 -3.19
N GLY A 38 7.42 8.80 -3.55
CA GLY A 38 8.19 8.50 -4.75
C GLY A 38 9.11 7.30 -4.59
N GLU A 39 9.65 6.85 -5.70
CA GLU A 39 10.65 5.78 -5.77
C GLU A 39 11.79 6.18 -6.71
N MET A 40 13.02 6.10 -6.21
CA MET A 40 14.20 6.59 -6.92
C MET A 40 14.64 5.69 -8.07
N ASN A 41 14.58 4.36 -7.87
CA ASN A 41 15.10 3.38 -8.83
C ASN A 41 14.10 2.99 -9.90
N ARG A 42 12.82 3.17 -9.65
CA ARG A 42 11.73 2.78 -10.53
C ARG A 42 10.90 3.99 -10.94
N ALA A 43 10.26 3.90 -12.08
CA ALA A 43 9.25 4.88 -12.52
C ALA A 43 7.93 4.62 -11.77
N ARG A 44 7.92 4.79 -10.43
CA ARG A 44 6.79 4.43 -9.57
C ARG A 44 6.52 5.50 -8.51
N ILE A 45 5.26 5.84 -8.35
CA ILE A 45 4.73 6.54 -7.19
C ILE A 45 3.88 5.56 -6.41
N MET A 46 4.07 5.49 -5.11
CA MET A 46 3.27 4.67 -4.20
C MET A 46 2.24 5.52 -3.48
N ARG A 47 1.15 4.90 -3.07
CA ARG A 47 0.13 5.50 -2.21
C ARG A 47 0.09 4.79 -0.86
N VAL A 48 -0.16 5.55 0.19
CA VAL A 48 -0.20 5.09 1.57
C VAL A 48 -1.63 5.16 2.10
N LEU A 49 -2.08 4.06 2.68
CA LEU A 49 -3.38 3.92 3.36
C LEU A 49 -3.13 3.81 4.85
N VAL A 50 -3.29 4.91 5.55
CA VAL A 50 -3.09 4.97 7.01
C VAL A 50 -4.25 4.31 7.75
N ASP A 51 -3.91 3.54 8.78
CA ASP A 51 -4.84 2.91 9.71
C ASP A 51 -4.42 3.19 11.15
N GLU A 52 -5.35 3.68 11.95
CA GLU A 52 -5.16 3.90 13.39
C GLU A 52 -5.78 2.73 14.15
N VAL A 53 -4.96 1.98 14.86
CA VAL A 53 -5.37 0.77 15.56
C VAL A 53 -4.90 0.81 17.02
N ALA A 54 -5.85 0.86 17.95
CA ALA A 54 -5.59 0.89 19.39
C ALA A 54 -4.52 1.93 19.79
N GLY A 55 -4.60 3.13 19.17
CA GLY A 55 -3.70 4.27 19.44
C GLY A 55 -2.33 4.19 18.76
N GLU A 56 -2.14 3.28 17.81
CA GLU A 56 -0.91 3.16 17.03
C GLU A 56 -1.20 3.33 15.53
N THR A 57 -0.39 4.17 14.87
CA THR A 57 -0.45 4.36 13.42
C THR A 57 0.24 3.20 12.72
N GLN A 58 -0.46 2.56 11.81
CA GLN A 58 0.01 1.50 10.91
C GLN A 58 -0.71 1.60 9.57
N GLY A 59 -0.59 0.62 8.68
CA GLY A 59 -1.37 0.66 7.44
C GLY A 59 -0.69 -0.01 6.26
N ALA A 60 -1.15 0.32 5.08
CA ALA A 60 -0.71 -0.30 3.85
C ALA A 60 -0.05 0.67 2.88
N CYS A 61 0.80 0.13 2.02
CA CYS A 61 1.27 0.79 0.82
C CYS A 61 0.92 -0.03 -0.42
N LEU A 62 0.72 0.66 -1.53
CA LEU A 62 0.43 0.05 -2.84
C LEU A 62 0.97 0.96 -3.95
N PRO A 63 1.29 0.42 -5.15
CA PRO A 63 1.61 1.27 -6.28
C PRO A 63 0.41 2.18 -6.59
N PHE A 64 0.69 3.42 -6.96
CA PHE A 64 -0.30 4.37 -7.46
C PHE A 64 -0.15 4.55 -8.97
N ILE A 65 1.03 5.00 -9.41
CA ILE A 65 1.43 5.00 -10.81
C ILE A 65 2.67 4.14 -10.92
N ASP A 66 2.65 3.17 -11.81
CA ASP A 66 3.75 2.25 -12.05
C ASP A 66 4.10 2.25 -13.54
N ASN A 67 5.24 2.79 -13.88
CA ASN A 67 5.66 3.15 -15.23
C ASN A 67 4.80 4.29 -15.84
N GLY A 68 3.85 4.03 -16.68
CA GLY A 68 2.86 5.02 -17.17
C GLY A 68 3.44 6.33 -17.74
N GLY A 69 4.63 6.30 -18.34
CA GLY A 69 5.33 7.48 -18.83
C GLY A 69 6.12 8.26 -17.77
N LEU A 70 6.18 7.77 -16.52
CA LEU A 70 7.03 8.36 -15.50
C LEU A 70 8.51 8.08 -15.79
N HIS A 71 9.36 9.05 -15.50
CA HIS A 71 10.80 8.86 -15.45
C HIS A 71 11.24 8.33 -14.11
N ARG A 72 12.38 7.65 -14.05
CA ARG A 72 13.04 7.26 -12.80
C ARG A 72 13.60 8.50 -12.08
N GLY A 73 14.05 8.31 -10.83
CA GLY A 73 14.69 9.38 -10.07
C GLY A 73 13.72 10.33 -9.40
N MET A 74 12.48 9.92 -9.16
CA MET A 74 11.51 10.77 -8.47
C MET A 74 12.03 11.10 -7.09
N HIS A 75 12.23 12.40 -6.82
CA HIS A 75 12.87 12.86 -5.61
C HIS A 75 12.06 13.91 -4.86
N ARG A 76 11.38 14.81 -5.57
CA ARG A 76 10.57 15.89 -4.97
C ARG A 76 9.20 15.94 -5.60
N PHE A 77 8.23 16.23 -4.73
CA PHE A 77 6.82 16.36 -5.11
C PHE A 77 6.24 17.65 -4.58
N VAL A 78 5.41 18.30 -5.36
CA VAL A 78 4.59 19.44 -4.92
C VAL A 78 3.27 19.45 -5.66
N PHE A 79 2.18 19.69 -4.93
CA PHE A 79 0.89 19.99 -5.54
C PHE A 79 0.80 21.46 -5.90
N ALA A 80 0.42 21.75 -7.13
CA ALA A 80 0.15 23.11 -7.59
C ALA A 80 -1.30 23.52 -7.23
N PRO A 81 -1.63 24.83 -7.25
CA PRO A 81 -2.97 25.33 -6.92
C PRO A 81 -4.08 24.78 -7.82
N ASP A 82 -3.74 24.39 -9.04
CA ASP A 82 -4.68 23.76 -10.00
C ASP A 82 -4.96 22.28 -9.70
N GLY A 83 -4.30 21.71 -8.69
CA GLY A 83 -4.42 20.32 -8.27
C GLY A 83 -3.47 19.37 -9.00
N SER A 84 -2.64 19.84 -9.92
CA SER A 84 -1.63 18.97 -10.55
C SER A 84 -0.49 18.64 -9.60
N LEU A 85 0.06 17.43 -9.73
CA LEU A 85 1.26 16.99 -9.00
C LEU A 85 2.49 17.21 -9.89
N TRP A 86 3.43 17.98 -9.41
CA TRP A 86 4.72 18.18 -10.06
C TRP A 86 5.77 17.28 -9.41
N VAL A 87 6.55 16.60 -10.24
CA VAL A 87 7.53 15.60 -9.86
C VAL A 87 8.89 16.01 -10.38
N GLY A 88 9.79 16.38 -9.48
CA GLY A 88 11.19 16.62 -9.80
C GLY A 88 11.98 15.32 -9.77
N GLN A 89 12.68 15.02 -10.86
CA GLN A 89 13.57 13.87 -10.98
C GLN A 89 15.02 14.31 -10.90
N THR A 90 15.85 13.46 -10.31
CA THR A 90 17.29 13.67 -10.22
C THR A 90 18.06 12.39 -10.54
N HIS A 91 19.25 12.56 -11.08
CA HIS A 91 20.17 11.46 -11.32
C HIS A 91 21.17 11.33 -10.17
N LEU A 92 21.34 10.09 -9.70
CA LEU A 92 22.43 9.68 -8.83
C LEU A 92 23.25 8.59 -9.54
N SER A 93 24.48 8.38 -9.12
CA SER A 93 25.38 7.41 -9.75
C SER A 93 24.83 5.98 -9.83
N TRP A 94 23.90 5.64 -8.97
CA TRP A 94 23.27 4.32 -8.85
C TRP A 94 21.79 4.27 -9.26
N ALA A 95 21.15 5.42 -9.47
CA ALA A 95 19.71 5.49 -9.77
C ALA A 95 19.33 6.82 -10.40
N GLY A 96 18.19 6.81 -11.05
CA GLY A 96 17.50 8.02 -11.40
C GLY A 96 17.45 8.35 -12.89
N GLY A 97 17.00 9.54 -13.15
CA GLY A 97 16.89 10.25 -14.41
C GLY A 97 16.77 11.74 -14.11
N ASN A 98 16.77 12.58 -15.10
CA ASN A 98 16.62 14.01 -14.94
C ASN A 98 15.27 14.46 -15.48
N GLY A 99 14.69 15.48 -14.89
CA GLY A 99 13.52 16.10 -15.47
C GLY A 99 12.54 16.69 -14.45
N LEU A 100 11.49 17.22 -15.03
CA LEU A 100 10.33 17.71 -14.33
C LEU A 100 9.10 17.21 -15.07
N GLN A 101 8.23 16.48 -14.38
CA GLN A 101 6.99 15.97 -14.94
C GLN A 101 5.80 16.54 -14.18
N ARG A 102 4.73 16.80 -14.90
CA ARG A 102 3.44 17.22 -14.38
C ARG A 102 2.42 16.11 -14.58
N ILE A 103 1.74 15.74 -13.51
CA ILE A 103 0.70 14.73 -13.49
C ILE A 103 -0.63 15.41 -13.20
N THR A 104 -1.63 15.16 -14.04
CA THR A 104 -2.98 15.70 -13.88
C THR A 104 -3.99 14.59 -13.84
N TRP A 105 -5.06 14.79 -13.09
CA TRP A 105 -6.19 13.86 -13.09
C TRP A 105 -7.00 14.02 -14.38
N THR A 106 -7.35 12.90 -14.99
CA THR A 106 -8.12 12.86 -16.25
C THR A 106 -9.63 13.04 -16.04
N GLY A 107 -10.09 13.20 -14.79
CA GLY A 107 -11.52 13.22 -14.45
C GLY A 107 -12.14 11.82 -14.30
N LYS A 108 -11.43 10.76 -14.67
CA LYS A 108 -11.95 9.39 -14.59
C LYS A 108 -11.48 8.72 -13.28
N THR A 109 -12.45 8.29 -12.47
CA THR A 109 -12.15 7.51 -11.25
C THR A 109 -11.63 6.12 -11.63
N PRO A 110 -10.39 5.76 -11.27
CA PRO A 110 -9.87 4.42 -11.53
C PRO A 110 -10.54 3.40 -10.60
N MET A 111 -10.61 2.13 -11.00
CA MET A 111 -10.91 1.05 -10.08
C MET A 111 -9.65 0.77 -9.24
N SER A 112 -9.70 1.09 -7.97
CA SER A 112 -8.55 0.94 -7.07
C SER A 112 -9.00 0.76 -5.63
N LEU A 113 -8.14 0.15 -4.80
CA LEU A 113 -8.34 0.12 -3.36
C LEU A 113 -8.22 1.54 -2.80
N SER A 114 -9.27 2.05 -2.15
CA SER A 114 -9.26 3.38 -1.53
C SER A 114 -8.94 3.33 -0.03
N ARG A 115 -9.23 2.21 0.64
CA ARG A 115 -8.99 2.03 2.08
C ARG A 115 -8.76 0.57 2.42
N MET A 116 -7.86 0.32 3.36
CA MET A 116 -7.66 -0.99 3.99
C MET A 116 -7.59 -0.77 5.50
N LYS A 117 -8.51 -1.38 6.24
CA LYS A 117 -8.61 -1.28 7.69
C LYS A 117 -8.49 -2.65 8.32
N LEU A 118 -7.73 -2.73 9.41
CA LEU A 118 -7.67 -3.94 10.22
C LEU A 118 -9.01 -4.15 10.94
N THR A 119 -9.49 -5.39 10.92
CA THR A 119 -10.62 -5.85 11.72
C THR A 119 -10.12 -6.78 12.85
N ARG A 120 -11.02 -7.31 13.64
CA ARG A 120 -10.64 -8.24 14.71
C ARG A 120 -9.96 -9.51 14.21
N ILE A 121 -10.32 -9.98 13.02
CA ILE A 121 -9.89 -11.28 12.47
C ILE A 121 -9.42 -11.20 11.01
N GLY A 122 -9.25 -10.01 10.45
CA GLY A 122 -8.85 -9.84 9.05
C GLY A 122 -8.79 -8.39 8.62
N PHE A 123 -9.33 -8.09 7.45
CA PHE A 123 -9.31 -6.75 6.86
C PHE A 123 -10.64 -6.37 6.23
N LEU A 124 -10.97 -5.08 6.32
CA LEU A 124 -11.99 -4.44 5.52
C LEU A 124 -11.33 -3.66 4.39
N LEU A 125 -11.58 -4.05 3.16
CA LEU A 125 -11.10 -3.40 1.94
C LEU A 125 -12.23 -2.55 1.35
N THR A 126 -11.95 -1.29 1.01
CA THR A 126 -12.91 -0.42 0.32
C THR A 126 -12.33 0.02 -1.01
N PHE A 127 -13.12 -0.10 -2.07
CA PHE A 127 -12.72 0.25 -3.43
C PHE A 127 -13.41 1.52 -3.91
N THR A 128 -12.86 2.15 -4.91
CA THR A 128 -13.39 3.39 -5.52
C THR A 128 -14.68 3.15 -6.30
N LYS A 129 -14.87 1.94 -6.84
CA LYS A 129 -16.04 1.51 -7.60
C LYS A 129 -16.64 0.23 -7.01
N PRO A 130 -17.93 -0.06 -7.25
CA PRO A 130 -18.50 -1.35 -6.89
C PRO A 130 -17.74 -2.49 -7.59
N LEU A 131 -17.43 -3.53 -6.83
CA LEU A 131 -16.82 -4.76 -7.32
C LEU A 131 -17.82 -5.58 -8.16
N ALA A 132 -17.33 -6.26 -9.18
CA ALA A 132 -18.01 -7.40 -9.77
C ALA A 132 -18.05 -8.55 -8.75
N LYS A 133 -18.57 -9.71 -9.17
CA LYS A 133 -18.57 -10.91 -8.32
C LYS A 133 -17.13 -11.26 -7.92
N VAL A 134 -16.91 -11.46 -6.62
CA VAL A 134 -15.61 -11.84 -6.05
C VAL A 134 -15.73 -13.12 -5.22
N ALA A 135 -14.64 -13.84 -5.10
CA ALA A 135 -14.50 -15.05 -4.29
C ALA A 135 -13.14 -15.05 -3.57
N ALA A 136 -12.95 -15.97 -2.64
CA ALA A 136 -11.74 -15.99 -1.80
C ALA A 136 -10.44 -16.10 -2.61
N GLU A 137 -10.45 -16.85 -3.71
CA GLU A 137 -9.30 -17.02 -4.61
C GLU A 137 -8.86 -15.75 -5.34
N ASN A 138 -9.67 -14.69 -5.30
CA ASN A 138 -9.29 -13.38 -5.83
C ASN A 138 -8.36 -12.60 -4.88
N PHE A 139 -8.24 -13.02 -3.61
CA PHE A 139 -7.50 -12.33 -2.56
C PHE A 139 -6.42 -13.25 -1.99
N ILE A 140 -5.21 -13.16 -2.54
CA ILE A 140 -4.10 -14.04 -2.14
C ILE A 140 -3.27 -13.33 -1.09
N PHE A 141 -3.34 -13.82 0.14
CA PHE A 141 -2.55 -13.30 1.24
C PHE A 141 -1.32 -14.15 1.50
N GLN A 142 -0.20 -13.45 1.74
CA GLN A 142 1.02 -13.98 2.30
C GLN A 142 1.46 -13.06 3.43
N ARG A 143 2.24 -13.59 4.38
CA ARG A 143 2.87 -12.75 5.39
C ARG A 143 4.34 -13.08 5.51
N TYR A 144 5.10 -12.11 5.96
CA TYR A 144 6.52 -12.21 6.28
C TYR A 144 6.92 -11.11 7.25
N TYR A 145 8.12 -11.20 7.80
CA TYR A 145 8.65 -10.16 8.68
C TYR A 145 10.09 -9.79 8.29
N TYR A 146 10.52 -8.65 8.79
CA TYR A 146 11.89 -8.19 8.67
C TYR A 146 12.56 -8.23 10.04
N LYS A 147 13.82 -8.71 10.09
CA LYS A 147 14.65 -8.64 11.28
C LYS A 147 15.35 -7.28 11.30
N TYR A 148 15.22 -6.57 12.42
CA TYR A 148 15.98 -5.35 12.66
C TYR A 148 17.38 -5.71 13.15
N HIS A 149 18.41 -5.32 12.42
CA HIS A 149 19.82 -5.60 12.74
C HIS A 149 20.73 -4.52 12.16
N GLN A 150 22.03 -4.52 12.54
CA GLN A 150 22.99 -3.51 12.14
C GLN A 150 23.33 -3.54 10.64
N GLY A 151 23.27 -4.71 10.00
CA GLY A 151 23.59 -4.86 8.58
C GLY A 151 22.55 -4.16 7.69
N TYR A 152 22.96 -3.76 6.51
CA TYR A 152 22.08 -3.12 5.54
C TYR A 152 21.03 -4.09 4.96
N GLY A 153 19.78 -3.69 5.03
CA GLY A 153 18.66 -4.46 4.53
C GLY A 153 18.29 -5.66 5.41
N SER A 154 17.21 -6.31 5.08
CA SER A 154 16.78 -7.58 5.68
C SER A 154 16.01 -8.38 4.62
N PRO A 155 16.26 -9.69 4.50
CA PRO A 155 15.41 -10.53 3.68
C PRO A 155 14.00 -10.63 4.28
N GLN A 156 13.04 -11.05 3.48
CA GLN A 156 11.69 -11.40 3.93
C GLN A 156 11.75 -12.76 4.61
N LEU A 157 11.68 -12.76 5.93
CA LEU A 157 11.79 -13.97 6.75
C LEU A 157 10.39 -14.54 7.08
N GLY A 158 10.32 -15.85 7.26
CA GLY A 158 9.08 -16.53 7.66
C GLY A 158 7.92 -16.34 6.66
N ARG A 159 8.24 -16.25 5.37
CA ARG A 159 7.23 -16.08 4.33
C ARG A 159 6.33 -17.31 4.24
N GLU A 160 5.04 -17.11 4.44
CA GLU A 160 4.03 -18.16 4.39
C GLU A 160 2.69 -17.64 3.86
N PRO A 161 1.89 -18.49 3.22
CA PRO A 161 0.53 -18.13 2.83
C PRO A 161 -0.36 -17.96 4.06
N VAL A 162 -1.38 -17.09 3.94
CA VAL A 162 -2.42 -16.90 4.95
C VAL A 162 -3.77 -17.16 4.29
N MET A 163 -4.48 -18.16 4.78
CA MET A 163 -5.76 -18.56 4.22
C MET A 163 -6.85 -17.52 4.51
N VAL A 164 -7.64 -17.21 3.49
CA VAL A 164 -8.93 -16.52 3.62
C VAL A 164 -9.94 -17.54 4.13
N THR A 165 -10.54 -17.30 5.29
CA THR A 165 -11.51 -18.18 5.94
C THR A 165 -12.95 -17.76 5.70
N ALA A 166 -13.19 -16.46 5.48
CA ALA A 166 -14.50 -15.92 5.12
C ALA A 166 -14.36 -14.66 4.27
N LEU A 167 -15.37 -14.39 3.46
CA LEU A 167 -15.46 -13.20 2.62
C LEU A 167 -16.91 -12.73 2.58
N LYS A 168 -17.12 -11.43 2.81
CA LYS A 168 -18.43 -10.80 2.73
C LYS A 168 -18.36 -9.49 1.96
N LEU A 169 -19.06 -9.42 0.85
CA LEU A 169 -19.24 -8.19 0.08
C LEU A 169 -20.34 -7.33 0.74
N SER A 170 -20.13 -6.01 0.78
CA SER A 170 -21.16 -5.06 1.25
C SER A 170 -22.30 -4.90 0.24
N ASP A 171 -23.46 -4.45 0.70
CA ASP A 171 -24.66 -4.29 -0.14
C ASP A 171 -24.45 -3.31 -1.30
N ASN A 172 -23.63 -2.27 -1.11
CA ASN A 172 -23.27 -1.31 -2.16
C ASN A 172 -22.15 -1.80 -3.09
N GLY A 173 -21.64 -3.02 -2.86
CA GLY A 173 -20.58 -3.63 -3.64
C GLY A 173 -19.20 -2.98 -3.51
N LYS A 174 -19.03 -1.89 -2.73
CA LYS A 174 -17.75 -1.16 -2.67
C LYS A 174 -16.78 -1.67 -1.62
N SER A 175 -17.23 -2.46 -0.67
CA SER A 175 -16.35 -2.97 0.39
C SER A 175 -16.46 -4.49 0.51
N VAL A 176 -15.33 -5.11 0.83
CA VAL A 176 -15.26 -6.54 1.13
C VAL A 176 -14.58 -6.74 2.47
N SER A 177 -15.24 -7.43 3.38
CA SER A 177 -14.66 -7.94 4.63
C SER A 177 -14.05 -9.30 4.36
N ILE A 178 -12.81 -9.48 4.79
CA ILE A 178 -12.04 -10.70 4.58
C ILE A 178 -11.52 -11.16 5.93
N ASP A 179 -11.88 -12.36 6.34
CA ASP A 179 -11.35 -12.99 7.54
C ASP A 179 -10.17 -13.90 7.18
N LEU A 180 -9.14 -13.89 8.02
CA LEU A 180 -7.91 -14.63 7.83
C LEU A 180 -7.69 -15.65 8.94
N ALA A 181 -7.10 -16.79 8.59
CA ALA A 181 -6.77 -17.84 9.55
C ALA A 181 -5.76 -17.40 10.62
N LYS A 182 -4.91 -16.41 10.30
CA LYS A 182 -3.88 -15.91 11.21
C LYS A 182 -3.71 -14.40 11.10
N LEU A 183 -3.73 -13.70 12.23
CA LEU A 183 -3.30 -12.32 12.39
C LEU A 183 -2.32 -12.22 13.56
N ASN A 184 -1.09 -11.82 13.27
CA ASN A 184 -0.05 -11.61 14.28
C ASN A 184 0.65 -10.27 14.06
N PRO A 185 0.90 -9.48 15.11
CA PRO A 185 1.69 -8.27 15.02
C PRO A 185 3.14 -8.56 14.56
N GLY A 186 3.78 -7.53 13.99
CA GLY A 186 5.17 -7.61 13.56
C GLY A 186 5.38 -8.20 12.17
N TYR A 187 4.31 -8.50 11.46
CA TYR A 187 4.35 -8.99 10.08
C TYR A 187 3.90 -7.95 9.07
N VAL A 188 4.43 -8.06 7.86
CA VAL A 188 3.82 -7.47 6.66
C VAL A 188 2.88 -8.49 6.06
N TYR A 189 1.64 -8.10 5.85
CA TYR A 189 0.63 -8.87 5.12
C TYR A 189 0.60 -8.37 3.69
N GLN A 190 1.12 -9.16 2.78
CA GLN A 190 1.05 -8.91 1.35
C GLN A 190 -0.25 -9.50 0.82
N LEU A 191 -1.02 -8.68 0.13
CA LEU A 191 -2.22 -9.06 -0.61
C LEU A 191 -1.96 -8.87 -2.10
N ASP A 192 -2.13 -9.94 -2.85
CA ASP A 192 -2.15 -9.91 -4.30
C ASP A 192 -3.59 -10.10 -4.79
N LEU A 193 -4.14 -9.08 -5.48
CA LEU A 193 -5.48 -9.12 -6.07
C LEU A 193 -5.42 -9.83 -7.42
N LYS A 194 -6.24 -10.87 -7.60
CA LYS A 194 -6.32 -11.60 -8.87
C LYS A 194 -7.70 -11.46 -9.50
N ASN A 195 -7.72 -11.08 -10.78
CA ASN A 195 -8.94 -11.01 -11.58
C ASN A 195 -10.04 -10.13 -10.96
N ILE A 196 -9.66 -9.08 -10.23
CA ILE A 196 -10.58 -8.12 -9.64
C ILE A 196 -10.96 -7.08 -10.70
N THR A 197 -12.27 -6.93 -10.90
CA THR A 197 -12.84 -5.88 -11.75
C THR A 197 -13.98 -5.18 -11.01
N ALA A 198 -14.26 -3.96 -11.44
CA ALA A 198 -15.51 -3.28 -11.05
C ALA A 198 -16.72 -3.89 -11.80
N ALA A 199 -17.92 -3.59 -11.33
CA ALA A 199 -19.17 -4.00 -11.98
C ALA A 199 -19.28 -3.50 -13.45
N ASP A 200 -18.65 -2.38 -13.78
CA ASP A 200 -18.53 -1.82 -15.13
C ASP A 200 -17.38 -2.47 -15.95
N LYS A 201 -16.82 -3.58 -15.48
CA LYS A 201 -15.70 -4.33 -16.07
C LYS A 201 -14.36 -3.59 -16.06
N THR A 202 -14.23 -2.42 -15.44
CA THR A 202 -12.94 -1.75 -15.27
C THR A 202 -12.02 -2.62 -14.40
N PRO A 203 -10.83 -3.01 -14.87
CA PRO A 203 -9.90 -3.80 -14.05
C PRO A 203 -9.32 -2.97 -12.92
N VAL A 204 -8.94 -3.62 -11.80
CA VAL A 204 -8.24 -2.96 -10.71
C VAL A 204 -6.88 -2.44 -11.20
N LEU A 205 -6.57 -1.19 -10.86
CA LEU A 205 -5.37 -0.52 -11.37
C LEU A 205 -4.08 -1.13 -10.84
N ASN A 206 -4.06 -1.44 -9.53
CA ASN A 206 -2.88 -1.98 -8.85
C ASN A 206 -3.28 -3.17 -8.00
N THR A 207 -2.54 -4.26 -8.14
CA THR A 207 -2.89 -5.56 -7.55
C THR A 207 -2.09 -5.90 -6.30
N LEU A 208 -0.94 -5.26 -6.08
CA LEU A 208 -0.07 -5.51 -4.93
C LEU A 208 -0.35 -4.53 -3.80
N ILE A 209 -0.65 -5.03 -2.62
CA ILE A 209 -0.85 -4.25 -1.40
C ILE A 209 -0.01 -4.88 -0.28
N CYS A 210 0.70 -4.06 0.50
CA CYS A 210 1.49 -4.53 1.65
C CYS A 210 1.05 -3.78 2.90
N TYR A 211 0.40 -4.48 3.83
CA TYR A 211 -0.05 -3.92 5.10
C TYR A 211 0.94 -4.27 6.22
N THR A 212 1.48 -3.27 6.89
CA THR A 212 2.34 -3.44 8.08
C THR A 212 1.46 -3.56 9.31
N LEU A 213 1.44 -4.72 9.93
CA LEU A 213 0.64 -5.00 11.13
C LEU A 213 1.51 -4.90 12.37
N ASN A 214 1.43 -3.79 13.09
CA ASN A 214 2.17 -3.55 14.34
C ASN A 214 1.35 -3.88 15.58
N ARG A 215 0.03 -3.63 15.53
CA ARG A 215 -0.89 -3.79 16.66
C ARG A 215 -2.22 -4.37 16.21
N LEU A 216 -2.79 -5.28 17.01
CA LEU A 216 -4.14 -5.80 16.83
C LEU A 216 -5.18 -4.87 17.46
N THR A 217 -6.44 -5.01 17.06
CA THR A 217 -7.56 -4.21 17.57
C THR A 217 -7.79 -4.35 19.07
N ASN A 218 -7.37 -5.47 19.67
CA ASN A 218 -7.37 -5.70 21.13
C ASN A 218 -6.17 -5.09 21.88
N GLY A 219 -5.33 -4.32 21.16
CA GLY A 219 -4.14 -3.67 21.71
C GLY A 219 -2.89 -4.56 21.78
N ASN A 220 -2.96 -5.83 21.41
CA ASN A 220 -1.79 -6.71 21.41
C ASN A 220 -0.80 -6.30 20.32
N ASN A 221 0.47 -6.13 20.70
CA ASN A 221 1.58 -5.81 19.81
C ASN A 221 2.78 -6.75 19.97
N THR A 222 2.61 -7.86 20.68
CA THR A 222 3.66 -8.88 20.88
C THR A 222 3.93 -9.58 19.56
N ALA A 223 5.11 -9.37 19.00
CA ALA A 223 5.57 -10.04 17.79
C ALA A 223 6.39 -11.28 18.19
N PRO A 224 5.91 -12.51 17.92
CA PRO A 224 6.55 -13.73 18.39
C PRO A 224 8.03 -13.87 18.00
N HIS A 225 8.40 -13.37 16.83
CA HIS A 225 9.76 -13.44 16.29
C HIS A 225 10.71 -12.36 16.84
N LEU A 226 10.19 -11.35 17.57
CA LEU A 226 11.00 -10.30 18.19
C LEU A 226 11.37 -10.64 19.66
N ILE A 227 10.80 -11.71 20.20
CA ILE A 227 11.06 -12.17 21.58
C ILE A 227 12.24 -13.14 21.62
N ALA A 228 12.52 -13.84 20.52
CA ALA A 228 13.63 -14.79 20.42
C ALA A 228 14.89 -14.09 19.91
N GLY A 229 15.74 -13.65 20.83
CA GLY A 229 17.11 -13.22 20.54
C GLY A 229 17.35 -11.74 20.67
N SER A 230 17.50 -11.28 21.90
CA SER A 230 18.50 -10.26 22.22
C SER A 230 19.84 -10.99 22.42
N PRO A 231 20.90 -10.59 21.82
CA PRO A 231 22.19 -10.46 22.48
C PRO A 231 22.42 -9.01 22.75
#